data_e04372dfd20bea52b880c156d0cae7e1
#
_entry.id   e04372dfd20bea52b880c156d0cae7e1
#
_cell.length_a   1.000
_cell.length_b   1.000
_cell.length_c   1.000
_cell.angle_alpha   90.00
_cell.angle_beta   90.00
_cell.angle_gamma   90.00
#
_symmetry.space_group_name_H-M   'P 1'
#
loop_
_entity.id
_entity.type
_entity.pdbx_description
1 polymer ?
#
loop_
_entity_poly.entity_id
_entity_poly.type
_entity_poly.pdbx_seq_one_letter_code
_entity_poly.pdbx_strand_id
1 'polypeptide(L)'
;MPVWRSINGLAVLFWGGLVLAAEPADRIPATPADTIVITSQSLVFKNQENMAVFDGKVAMTKVGFMMHADHMIVHFAGPSETASPAPKGSAKPASPSGRNGPELPTLGNRAVSWIEAMGNVIMEQGGKTSKSKKAVYSQHDDKLVLTGDPEVWEEGYHVTGVRMTMFLKEDRSIVESSRVVINEADVPPR
;
A
#
# COMPACT_ATOMS: atom_id res chain seq x y z
N MET A 1 48.49 -19.49 -72.66
CA MET A 1 47.62 -20.42 -73.39
C MET A 1 47.10 -21.44 -72.41
N PRO A 2 45.88 -21.85 -72.42
CA PRO A 2 44.62 -21.21 -72.65
C PRO A 2 43.75 -21.21 -71.35
N VAL A 3 42.89 -20.25 -71.13
CA VAL A 3 41.47 -20.13 -71.33
C VAL A 3 40.62 -21.35 -70.92
N TRP A 4 39.64 -21.13 -69.98
CA TRP A 4 38.21 -21.47 -70.05
C TRP A 4 37.55 -21.18 -68.67
N ARG A 5 36.72 -20.19 -68.66
CA ARG A 5 35.26 -20.04 -68.91
C ARG A 5 34.38 -20.72 -67.88
N SER A 6 33.67 -19.79 -67.15
CA SER A 6 32.21 -19.80 -66.83
C SER A 6 31.62 -21.04 -66.16
N ILE A 7 30.88 -20.83 -65.07
CA ILE A 7 29.40 -20.86 -65.15
C ILE A 7 28.81 -20.45 -63.80
N ASN A 8 27.78 -19.63 -63.87
CA ASN A 8 26.88 -19.14 -62.84
C ASN A 8 26.34 -20.24 -61.91
N GLY A 9 26.17 -19.90 -60.66
CA GLY A 9 25.34 -20.62 -59.73
C GLY A 9 24.91 -19.67 -58.63
N LEU A 10 23.84 -18.90 -58.94
CA LEU A 10 23.13 -18.04 -57.97
C LEU A 10 22.34 -18.93 -57.04
N ALA A 11 22.83 -19.21 -55.86
CA ALA A 11 22.06 -19.84 -54.78
C ALA A 11 21.65 -18.76 -53.79
N VAL A 12 20.41 -18.27 -53.97
CA VAL A 12 19.74 -17.40 -52.98
C VAL A 12 19.27 -18.29 -51.85
N LEU A 13 20.03 -18.33 -50.78
CA LEU A 13 19.58 -18.90 -49.52
C LEU A 13 18.70 -17.87 -48.78
N PHE A 14 17.36 -18.06 -48.89
CA PHE A 14 16.35 -17.42 -48.03
C PHE A 14 16.56 -17.93 -46.60
N TRP A 15 17.29 -17.16 -45.77
CA TRP A 15 17.19 -17.32 -44.32
C TRP A 15 15.89 -16.64 -43.86
N GLY A 16 14.86 -17.47 -43.71
CA GLY A 16 13.67 -17.11 -43.02
C GLY A 16 13.99 -16.84 -41.57
N GLY A 17 14.16 -15.57 -41.19
CA GLY A 17 14.26 -15.14 -39.81
C GLY A 17 12.92 -15.43 -39.10
N LEU A 18 12.94 -16.41 -38.21
CA LEU A 18 11.87 -16.65 -37.25
C LEU A 18 11.86 -15.45 -36.30
N VAL A 19 11.00 -14.46 -36.54
CA VAL A 19 10.70 -13.40 -35.60
C VAL A 19 9.89 -14.05 -34.47
N LEU A 20 10.55 -14.42 -33.36
CA LEU A 20 9.85 -14.66 -32.12
C LEU A 20 9.22 -13.31 -31.71
N ALA A 21 7.92 -13.20 -31.90
CA ALA A 21 7.13 -12.17 -31.25
C ALA A 21 7.28 -12.40 -29.74
N ALA A 22 8.06 -11.57 -29.07
CA ALA A 22 8.04 -11.49 -27.62
C ALA A 22 6.62 -11.03 -27.22
N GLU A 23 5.87 -11.90 -26.56
CA GLU A 23 4.64 -11.54 -25.90
C GLU A 23 4.91 -10.33 -24.99
N PRO A 24 4.05 -9.30 -25.02
CA PRO A 24 4.20 -8.19 -24.08
C PRO A 24 4.04 -8.76 -22.67
N ALA A 25 5.15 -8.73 -21.91
CA ALA A 25 5.10 -9.04 -20.49
C ALA A 25 3.95 -8.23 -19.88
N ASP A 26 3.03 -8.95 -19.26
CA ASP A 26 1.86 -8.44 -18.55
C ASP A 26 2.36 -7.34 -17.61
N ARG A 27 2.19 -6.08 -18.02
CA ARG A 27 2.56 -4.92 -17.21
C ARG A 27 1.57 -4.88 -16.08
N ILE A 28 1.96 -5.44 -14.92
CA ILE A 28 1.27 -5.16 -13.67
C ILE A 28 1.17 -3.64 -13.60
N PRO A 29 -0.05 -3.07 -13.56
CA PRO A 29 -0.20 -1.63 -13.50
C PRO A 29 0.54 -1.13 -12.26
N ALA A 30 1.43 -0.14 -12.43
CA ALA A 30 2.15 0.46 -11.32
C ALA A 30 1.12 0.97 -10.31
N THR A 31 1.14 0.41 -9.11
CA THR A 31 0.24 0.82 -8.03
C THR A 31 0.52 2.30 -7.73
N PRO A 32 -0.46 3.20 -7.79
CA PRO A 32 -0.24 4.60 -7.46
C PRO A 32 0.37 4.75 -6.05
N ALA A 33 1.24 5.75 -5.86
CA ALA A 33 1.97 5.97 -4.61
C ALA A 33 1.07 6.07 -3.35
N ASP A 34 -0.19 6.47 -3.53
CA ASP A 34 -1.17 6.61 -2.43
C ASP A 34 -2.11 5.39 -2.28
N THR A 35 -1.86 4.29 -3.01
CA THR A 35 -2.70 3.10 -2.91
C THR A 35 -2.42 2.35 -1.61
N ILE A 36 -3.49 2.08 -0.85
CA ILE A 36 -3.50 1.20 0.31
C ILE A 36 -4.14 -0.12 -0.11
N VAL A 37 -3.43 -1.23 0.08
CA VAL A 37 -3.94 -2.58 -0.14
C VAL A 37 -4.08 -3.27 1.21
N ILE A 38 -5.26 -3.83 1.50
CA ILE A 38 -5.53 -4.57 2.75
C ILE A 38 -6.02 -5.96 2.39
N THR A 39 -5.44 -6.98 3.00
CA THR A 39 -5.85 -8.38 2.91
C THR A 39 -6.24 -8.91 4.29
N SER A 40 -7.23 -9.80 4.37
CA SER A 40 -7.70 -10.40 5.62
C SER A 40 -8.43 -11.71 5.35
N GLN A 41 -8.77 -12.45 6.39
CA GLN A 41 -9.63 -13.64 6.27
C GLN A 41 -11.11 -13.27 6.15
N SER A 42 -11.54 -12.16 6.77
CA SER A 42 -12.92 -11.67 6.76
C SER A 42 -12.95 -10.17 6.60
N LEU A 43 -13.98 -9.68 5.89
CA LEU A 43 -14.25 -8.26 5.70
C LEU A 43 -15.74 -7.98 5.89
N VAL A 44 -16.07 -7.02 6.74
CA VAL A 44 -17.43 -6.55 6.97
C VAL A 44 -17.51 -5.04 6.69
N PHE A 45 -18.37 -4.64 5.76
CA PHE A 45 -18.67 -3.24 5.52
C PHE A 45 -19.83 -2.77 6.39
N LYS A 46 -19.64 -1.68 7.11
CA LYS A 46 -20.63 -0.98 7.90
C LYS A 46 -20.91 0.38 7.26
N ASN A 47 -21.74 0.38 6.23
CA ASN A 47 -21.98 1.58 5.40
C ASN A 47 -22.56 2.75 6.20
N GLN A 48 -23.42 2.48 7.21
CA GLN A 48 -24.02 3.52 8.06
C GLN A 48 -22.98 4.20 8.97
N GLU A 49 -21.93 3.45 9.35
CA GLU A 49 -20.84 3.91 10.22
C GLU A 49 -19.64 4.41 9.41
N ASN A 50 -19.72 4.38 8.07
CA ASN A 50 -18.61 4.72 7.17
C ASN A 50 -17.31 3.99 7.52
N MET A 51 -17.39 2.70 7.81
CA MET A 51 -16.23 1.89 8.16
C MET A 51 -16.22 0.52 7.49
N ALA A 52 -15.01 -0.04 7.35
CA ALA A 52 -14.76 -1.42 6.98
C ALA A 52 -13.96 -2.10 8.07
N VAL A 53 -14.40 -3.29 8.48
CA VAL A 53 -13.77 -4.10 9.53
C VAL A 53 -13.14 -5.31 8.89
N PHE A 54 -11.84 -5.44 9.04
CA PHE A 54 -11.02 -6.56 8.57
C PHE A 54 -10.62 -7.41 9.75
N ASP A 55 -10.77 -8.73 9.64
CA ASP A 55 -10.50 -9.67 10.72
C ASP A 55 -9.70 -10.87 10.24
N GLY A 56 -8.77 -11.32 11.06
CA GLY A 56 -7.92 -12.48 10.89
C GLY A 56 -6.78 -12.28 9.89
N LYS A 57 -5.54 -12.32 10.41
CA LYS A 57 -4.29 -12.21 9.63
C LYS A 57 -4.30 -11.00 8.68
N VAL A 58 -4.67 -9.85 9.22
CA VAL A 58 -4.76 -8.63 8.42
C VAL A 58 -3.38 -8.16 8.02
N ALA A 59 -3.19 -7.87 6.74
CA ALA A 59 -1.98 -7.25 6.22
C ALA A 59 -2.36 -6.02 5.39
N MET A 60 -1.80 -4.87 5.73
CA MET A 60 -1.93 -3.61 5.02
C MET A 60 -0.59 -3.24 4.39
N THR A 61 -0.61 -2.89 3.12
CA THR A 61 0.55 -2.42 2.39
C THR A 61 0.27 -1.05 1.78
N LYS A 62 1.17 -0.11 1.99
CA LYS A 62 1.29 1.17 1.30
C LYS A 62 2.73 1.29 0.83
N VAL A 63 3.03 2.09 -0.19
CA VAL A 63 4.41 2.26 -0.68
C VAL A 63 5.37 2.62 0.45
N GLY A 64 6.40 1.79 0.64
CA GLY A 64 7.42 1.94 1.70
C GLY A 64 6.99 1.57 3.11
N PHE A 65 5.80 1.00 3.28
CA PHE A 65 5.22 0.72 4.58
C PHE A 65 4.35 -0.54 4.54
N MET A 66 4.55 -1.45 5.48
CA MET A 66 3.73 -2.67 5.67
C MET A 66 3.32 -2.79 7.12
N MET A 67 2.07 -3.19 7.37
CA MET A 67 1.54 -3.42 8.71
C MET A 67 0.77 -4.73 8.77
N HIS A 68 1.01 -5.52 9.80
CA HIS A 68 0.25 -6.71 10.15
C HIS A 68 -0.50 -6.50 11.46
N ALA A 69 -1.69 -7.11 11.59
CA ALA A 69 -2.49 -7.07 12.81
C ALA A 69 -3.47 -8.27 12.84
N ASP A 70 -4.06 -8.54 13.99
CA ASP A 70 -5.14 -9.51 14.09
C ASP A 70 -6.46 -8.94 13.58
N HIS A 71 -6.67 -7.62 13.81
CA HIS A 71 -7.90 -6.90 13.51
C HIS A 71 -7.59 -5.48 13.02
N MET A 72 -8.33 -4.98 12.03
CA MET A 72 -8.16 -3.63 11.49
C MET A 72 -9.49 -3.00 11.13
N ILE A 73 -9.66 -1.74 11.49
CA ILE A 73 -10.83 -0.93 11.14
C ILE A 73 -10.38 0.24 10.27
N VAL A 74 -10.96 0.36 9.09
CA VAL A 74 -10.74 1.48 8.18
C VAL A 74 -11.93 2.41 8.26
N HIS A 75 -11.70 3.66 8.61
CA HIS A 75 -12.68 4.72 8.65
C HIS A 75 -12.58 5.57 7.39
N PHE A 76 -13.71 5.79 6.75
CA PHE A 76 -13.80 6.61 5.55
C PHE A 76 -14.34 8.00 5.89
N ALA A 77 -13.89 9.00 5.15
CA ALA A 77 -14.42 10.35 5.22
C ALA A 77 -15.92 10.34 4.89
N GLY A 78 -16.70 11.07 5.69
CA GLY A 78 -18.13 11.25 5.43
C GLY A 78 -18.39 12.01 4.11
N PRO A 79 -19.60 11.92 3.56
CA PRO A 79 -19.94 12.56 2.29
C PRO A 79 -19.81 14.10 2.30
N SER A 80 -19.66 14.71 3.47
CA SER A 80 -19.52 16.18 3.63
C SER A 80 -18.07 16.68 3.60
N GLU A 81 -17.07 15.82 3.79
CA GLU A 81 -15.68 16.25 3.92
C GLU A 81 -14.93 16.32 2.58
N THR A 82 -15.50 15.76 1.50
CA THR A 82 -14.89 15.76 0.16
C THR A 82 -15.51 16.76 -0.80
N ALA A 83 -16.49 17.56 -0.35
CA ALA A 83 -17.13 18.57 -1.20
C ALA A 83 -16.29 19.84 -1.27
N SER A 84 -15.25 19.85 -2.14
CA SER A 84 -14.79 21.09 -2.77
C SER A 84 -15.97 21.69 -3.54
N PRO A 85 -16.29 23.00 -3.42
CA PRO A 85 -17.43 23.58 -4.11
C PRO A 85 -17.25 23.49 -5.62
N ALA A 86 -17.97 22.56 -6.24
CA ALA A 86 -18.08 22.50 -7.68
C ALA A 86 -18.82 23.74 -8.20
N PRO A 87 -18.41 24.37 -9.33
CA PRO A 87 -19.11 25.49 -9.91
C PRO A 87 -20.52 25.09 -10.30
N LYS A 88 -21.52 25.89 -9.89
CA LYS A 88 -22.92 25.73 -10.25
C LYS A 88 -23.09 25.78 -11.77
N GLY A 89 -23.41 24.65 -12.37
CA GLY A 89 -23.76 24.53 -13.79
C GLY A 89 -24.58 23.28 -14.05
N SER A 90 -25.90 23.49 -14.25
CA SER A 90 -26.85 22.60 -14.94
C SER A 90 -27.15 21.24 -14.30
N ALA A 91 -28.13 21.23 -13.41
CA ALA A 91 -28.85 20.03 -13.00
C ALA A 91 -29.67 19.46 -14.18
N LYS A 92 -29.32 18.25 -14.63
CA LYS A 92 -30.21 17.39 -15.43
C LYS A 92 -30.83 16.39 -14.44
N PRO A 93 -32.18 16.23 -14.38
CA PRO A 93 -32.79 15.29 -13.44
C PRO A 93 -32.43 13.86 -13.84
N ALA A 94 -31.76 13.14 -12.95
CA ALA A 94 -31.53 11.72 -13.09
C ALA A 94 -32.80 10.96 -12.72
N SER A 95 -33.30 10.13 -13.63
CA SER A 95 -34.40 9.19 -13.44
C SER A 95 -34.07 8.18 -12.34
N PRO A 96 -35.05 7.77 -11.50
CA PRO A 96 -34.85 6.72 -10.51
C PRO A 96 -34.86 5.36 -11.23
N SER A 97 -33.69 4.81 -11.52
CA SER A 97 -33.55 3.41 -11.92
C SER A 97 -33.60 2.54 -10.66
N GLY A 98 -34.80 2.03 -10.36
CA GLY A 98 -34.99 0.96 -9.38
C GLY A 98 -34.23 -0.31 -9.81
N ARG A 99 -33.20 -0.65 -9.07
CA ARG A 99 -32.61 -1.99 -9.05
C ARG A 99 -32.67 -2.50 -7.62
N ASN A 100 -33.74 -3.23 -7.31
CA ASN A 100 -33.84 -4.07 -6.12
C ASN A 100 -33.08 -5.38 -6.36
N GLY A 101 -31.76 -5.34 -6.26
CA GLY A 101 -30.87 -6.50 -6.16
C GLY A 101 -29.96 -6.31 -4.96
N PRO A 102 -29.39 -7.38 -4.36
CA PRO A 102 -28.37 -7.21 -3.35
C PRO A 102 -27.22 -6.44 -3.97
N GLU A 103 -27.10 -5.16 -3.61
CA GLU A 103 -26.05 -4.29 -4.10
C GLU A 103 -24.74 -4.76 -3.46
N LEU A 104 -23.79 -5.12 -4.31
CA LEU A 104 -22.43 -5.44 -3.83
C LEU A 104 -21.91 -4.23 -3.04
N PRO A 105 -21.28 -4.45 -1.89
CA PRO A 105 -20.71 -3.36 -1.10
C PRO A 105 -19.72 -2.58 -1.96
N THR A 106 -20.11 -1.38 -2.35
CA THR A 106 -19.24 -0.46 -3.09
C THR A 106 -18.63 0.52 -2.10
N LEU A 107 -17.30 0.57 -2.05
CA LEU A 107 -16.57 1.58 -1.28
C LEU A 107 -16.81 2.99 -1.85
N GLY A 108 -17.33 3.08 -3.10
CA GLY A 108 -17.49 4.35 -3.79
C GLY A 108 -16.16 5.13 -3.87
N ASN A 109 -16.24 6.42 -4.12
CA ASN A 109 -15.09 7.33 -4.09
C ASN A 109 -14.82 7.86 -2.66
N ARG A 110 -14.95 7.01 -1.63
CA ARG A 110 -14.71 7.42 -0.24
C ARG A 110 -13.22 7.42 0.04
N ALA A 111 -12.69 8.57 0.47
CA ALA A 111 -11.31 8.65 0.94
C ALA A 111 -11.17 7.96 2.30
N VAL A 112 -10.05 7.28 2.52
CA VAL A 112 -9.69 6.78 3.85
C VAL A 112 -9.36 7.99 4.73
N SER A 113 -9.92 8.06 5.93
CA SER A 113 -9.62 9.10 6.91
C SER A 113 -8.54 8.62 7.89
N TRP A 114 -8.79 7.51 8.54
CA TRP A 114 -7.83 6.90 9.45
C TRP A 114 -8.04 5.37 9.54
N ILE A 115 -7.01 4.68 9.99
CA ILE A 115 -6.98 3.22 10.13
C ILE A 115 -6.56 2.89 11.56
N GLU A 116 -7.29 2.00 12.20
CA GLU A 116 -6.99 1.46 13.51
C GLU A 116 -6.65 -0.02 13.39
N ALA A 117 -5.47 -0.43 13.86
CA ALA A 117 -5.02 -1.81 13.91
C ALA A 117 -4.86 -2.26 15.36
N MET A 118 -5.30 -3.48 15.66
CA MET A 118 -5.31 -4.05 17.00
C MET A 118 -4.88 -5.51 17.00
N GLY A 119 -4.22 -5.92 18.09
CA GLY A 119 -3.73 -7.28 18.30
C GLY A 119 -2.49 -7.57 17.46
N ASN A 120 -1.38 -7.91 18.13
CA ASN A 120 -0.11 -8.32 17.50
C ASN A 120 0.31 -7.41 16.33
N VAL A 121 0.20 -6.09 16.52
CA VAL A 121 0.55 -5.15 15.48
C VAL A 121 2.05 -5.20 15.24
N ILE A 122 2.45 -5.49 14.01
CA ILE A 122 3.83 -5.44 13.51
C ILE A 122 3.85 -4.52 12.31
N MET A 123 4.79 -3.59 12.31
CA MET A 123 4.98 -2.68 11.18
C MET A 123 6.44 -2.72 10.71
N GLU A 124 6.62 -2.64 9.41
CA GLU A 124 7.91 -2.56 8.75
C GLU A 124 7.98 -1.34 7.85
N GLN A 125 9.04 -0.55 8.01
CA GLN A 125 9.31 0.64 7.22
C GLN A 125 10.81 0.91 7.14
N GLY A 126 11.38 0.97 5.94
CA GLY A 126 12.75 1.44 5.71
C GLY A 126 13.82 0.72 6.55
N GLY A 127 13.70 -0.60 6.77
CA GLY A 127 14.62 -1.38 7.61
C GLY A 127 14.32 -1.31 9.12
N LYS A 128 13.31 -0.53 9.53
CA LYS A 128 12.80 -0.46 10.90
C LYS A 128 11.64 -1.43 11.07
N THR A 129 11.63 -2.19 12.15
CA THR A 129 10.51 -3.04 12.55
C THR A 129 9.96 -2.54 13.87
N SER A 130 8.64 -2.38 13.96
CA SER A 130 7.99 -2.03 15.22
C SER A 130 6.94 -3.04 15.63
N LYS A 131 6.69 -3.17 16.93
CA LYS A 131 5.62 -3.98 17.51
C LYS A 131 4.83 -3.15 18.50
N SER A 132 3.51 -3.43 18.61
CA SER A 132 2.63 -2.82 19.61
C SER A 132 1.34 -3.62 19.74
N LYS A 133 0.49 -3.29 20.71
CA LYS A 133 -0.85 -3.88 20.81
C LYS A 133 -1.86 -3.15 19.95
N LYS A 134 -1.61 -1.87 19.66
CA LYS A 134 -2.51 -1.01 18.89
C LYS A 134 -1.72 0.01 18.08
N ALA A 135 -2.17 0.24 16.86
CA ALA A 135 -1.69 1.30 15.98
C ALA A 135 -2.86 2.11 15.41
N VAL A 136 -2.68 3.42 15.28
CA VAL A 136 -3.62 4.30 14.58
C VAL A 136 -2.86 5.08 13.52
N TYR A 137 -3.24 4.90 12.27
CA TYR A 137 -2.69 5.62 11.13
C TYR A 137 -3.66 6.68 10.63
N SER A 138 -3.25 7.95 10.60
CA SER A 138 -3.98 9.07 10.02
C SER A 138 -3.47 9.33 8.62
N GLN A 139 -4.31 9.19 7.60
CA GLN A 139 -3.90 9.40 6.20
C GLN A 139 -3.66 10.88 5.91
N HIS A 140 -4.43 11.78 6.53
CA HIS A 140 -4.28 13.22 6.32
C HIS A 140 -2.88 13.72 6.74
N ASP A 141 -2.42 13.30 7.91
CA ASP A 141 -1.17 13.75 8.50
C ASP A 141 0.01 12.83 8.16
N ASP A 142 -0.24 11.70 7.48
CA ASP A 142 0.72 10.59 7.31
C ASP A 142 1.40 10.23 8.65
N LYS A 143 0.60 10.17 9.69
CA LYS A 143 1.03 9.97 11.07
C LYS A 143 0.58 8.63 11.60
N LEU A 144 1.49 7.89 12.20
CA LEU A 144 1.22 6.63 12.88
C LEU A 144 1.47 6.79 14.38
N VAL A 145 0.53 6.33 15.19
CA VAL A 145 0.64 6.31 16.64
C VAL A 145 0.56 4.87 17.13
N LEU A 146 1.61 4.40 17.81
CA LEU A 146 1.69 3.08 18.43
C LEU A 146 1.48 3.19 19.93
N THR A 147 0.66 2.28 20.49
CA THR A 147 0.37 2.20 21.93
C THR A 147 0.26 0.75 22.39
N GLY A 148 0.34 0.53 23.71
CA GLY A 148 0.34 -0.81 24.27
C GLY A 148 1.70 -1.47 24.16
N ASP A 149 2.65 -0.93 24.91
CA ASP A 149 4.04 -1.38 25.00
C ASP A 149 4.73 -1.37 23.61
N PRO A 150 4.80 -0.19 22.94
CA PRO A 150 5.43 -0.11 21.64
C PRO A 150 6.95 -0.31 21.76
N GLU A 151 7.49 -1.05 20.79
CA GLU A 151 8.91 -1.33 20.63
C GLU A 151 9.31 -1.10 19.17
N VAL A 152 10.51 -0.57 18.94
CA VAL A 152 11.10 -0.37 17.60
C VAL A 152 12.52 -0.91 17.60
N TRP A 153 12.80 -1.69 16.56
CA TRP A 153 14.14 -2.17 16.23
C TRP A 153 14.59 -1.53 14.91
N GLU A 154 15.78 -1.02 14.94
CA GLU A 154 16.56 -0.56 13.81
C GLU A 154 17.98 -1.08 13.98
N GLU A 155 18.77 -1.16 12.91
CA GLU A 155 20.14 -1.68 12.96
C GLU A 155 20.93 -1.11 14.14
N GLY A 156 21.31 -1.98 15.12
CA GLY A 156 22.02 -1.61 16.33
C GLY A 156 21.21 -0.89 17.41
N TYR A 157 19.91 -0.65 17.21
CA TYR A 157 19.08 0.11 18.14
C TYR A 157 17.80 -0.64 18.51
N HIS A 158 17.45 -0.63 19.80
CA HIS A 158 16.17 -1.07 20.32
C HIS A 158 15.57 0.01 21.20
N VAL A 159 14.39 0.50 20.84
CA VAL A 159 13.70 1.59 21.53
C VAL A 159 12.36 1.06 22.06
N THR A 160 12.08 1.31 23.34
CA THR A 160 10.79 1.02 23.98
C THR A 160 10.19 2.29 24.55
N GLY A 161 8.87 2.35 24.72
CA GLY A 161 8.18 3.50 25.28
C GLY A 161 6.74 3.19 25.67
N VAL A 162 6.02 4.19 26.14
CA VAL A 162 4.59 4.08 26.44
C VAL A 162 3.74 4.41 25.20
N ARG A 163 4.20 5.36 24.42
CA ARG A 163 3.61 5.78 23.16
C ARG A 163 4.71 6.15 22.18
N MET A 164 4.54 5.78 20.92
CA MET A 164 5.40 6.23 19.83
C MET A 164 4.54 6.90 18.74
N THR A 165 4.97 8.06 18.30
CA THR A 165 4.35 8.79 17.18
C THR A 165 5.36 8.92 16.06
N MET A 166 5.04 8.37 14.90
CA MET A 166 5.88 8.39 13.70
C MET A 166 5.24 9.29 12.65
N PHE A 167 5.99 10.23 12.11
CA PHE A 167 5.62 11.10 11.00
C PHE A 167 6.27 10.55 9.74
N LEU A 168 5.51 9.77 8.97
CA LEU A 168 6.05 8.93 7.90
C LEU A 168 6.67 9.74 6.75
N LYS A 169 6.15 10.96 6.48
CA LYS A 169 6.70 11.87 5.47
C LYS A 169 7.96 12.59 5.93
N GLU A 170 8.11 12.79 7.25
CA GLU A 170 9.21 13.58 7.83
C GLU A 170 10.37 12.69 8.29
N ASP A 171 10.24 11.37 8.20
CA ASP A 171 11.14 10.38 8.80
C ASP A 171 11.52 10.75 10.26
N ARG A 172 10.52 11.20 11.01
CA ARG A 172 10.66 11.67 12.39
C ARG A 172 9.78 10.88 13.32
N SER A 173 10.32 10.49 14.47
CA SER A 173 9.60 9.77 15.51
C SER A 173 9.73 10.47 16.87
N ILE A 174 8.66 10.42 17.66
CA ILE A 174 8.61 10.88 19.04
C ILE A 174 8.26 9.69 19.90
N VAL A 175 9.04 9.45 20.97
CA VAL A 175 8.80 8.36 21.91
C VAL A 175 8.61 8.93 23.31
N GLU A 176 7.46 8.66 23.90
CA GLU A 176 7.14 9.08 25.28
C GLU A 176 7.63 8.01 26.27
N SER A 177 8.28 8.44 27.36
CA SER A 177 8.86 7.56 28.39
C SER A 177 9.81 6.53 27.78
N SER A 178 10.75 7.00 26.96
CA SER A 178 11.61 6.14 26.18
C SER A 178 12.72 5.47 26.96
N ARG A 179 13.05 4.23 26.57
CA ARG A 179 14.28 3.52 26.91
C ARG A 179 14.94 3.09 25.59
N VAL A 180 16.22 3.43 25.43
CA VAL A 180 17.00 3.08 24.25
C VAL A 180 18.14 2.15 24.67
N VAL A 181 18.31 1.06 23.91
CA VAL A 181 19.46 0.17 24.01
C VAL A 181 20.23 0.27 22.70
N ILE A 182 21.54 0.51 22.78
CA ILE A 182 22.43 0.63 21.64
C ILE A 182 23.45 -0.51 21.73
N ASN A 183 23.51 -1.34 20.67
CA ASN A 183 24.48 -2.41 20.54
C ASN A 183 25.61 -1.93 19.61
N GLU A 184 26.70 -1.45 20.18
CA GLU A 184 27.85 -0.93 19.40
C GLU A 184 28.49 -1.98 18.48
N ALA A 185 28.32 -3.27 18.77
CA ALA A 185 28.81 -4.36 17.94
C ALA A 185 28.09 -4.48 16.58
N ASP A 186 26.86 -3.97 16.50
CA ASP A 186 26.02 -4.06 15.29
C ASP A 186 26.06 -2.76 14.47
N VAL A 187 26.81 -1.75 14.92
CA VAL A 187 26.98 -0.48 14.19
C VAL A 187 28.15 -0.63 13.22
N PRO A 188 27.98 -0.53 11.90
CA PRO A 188 29.06 -0.64 10.95
C PRO A 188 30.09 0.47 11.18
N PRO A 189 31.40 0.19 11.07
CA PRO A 189 32.44 1.21 11.19
C PRO A 189 32.29 2.24 10.06
N ARG A 190 32.44 3.53 10.40
CA ARG A 190 32.38 4.65 9.44
C ARG A 190 33.59 4.68 8.55
#